data_b38f6d5531dc319fb960ee29e9bdbc00
#
_entry.id   b38f6d5531dc319fb960ee29e9bdbc00
#
_cell.length_a   1.000
_cell.length_b   1.000
_cell.length_c   1.000
_cell.angle_alpha   90.00
_cell.angle_beta   90.00
_cell.angle_gamma   90.00
#
_symmetry.space_group_name_H-M   'P 1'
#
loop_
_entity.id
_entity.type
_entity.pdbx_description
1 polymer ?
#
loop_
_entity_poly.entity_id
_entity_poly.type
_entity_poly.pdbx_seq_one_letter_code
_entity_poly.pdbx_strand_id
1 'polypeptide(L)'
;MNKDVQQAPDFTEDRHLDPLVKEFLKGINAGKPVESLSKEAARQVLSDAQSSVQVDLSGIVESEQTITENGLSVPLTVVRPQGSAGSPPCFVFIHGGGWILGDYPTHRRLVRDLVVASGFPAVFIRYTPSPEAKYPQALDEIYAAVRWIARNGARIGVDGSRMALAGNSVGGNMAIATALRAKREQGP
;
A
#
# COMPACT_ATOMS: atom_id res chain seq x y z
N MET A 1 34.02 -1.18 16.88
CA MET A 1 32.82 -1.66 17.58
C MET A 1 32.16 -2.67 16.65
N ASN A 2 32.39 -3.97 16.90
CA ASN A 2 31.67 -5.04 16.19
C ASN A 2 30.19 -4.94 16.57
N LYS A 3 29.35 -4.58 15.61
CA LYS A 3 27.91 -4.85 15.76
C LYS A 3 27.75 -6.31 15.45
N ASP A 4 27.48 -7.09 16.50
CA ASP A 4 27.04 -8.48 16.34
C ASP A 4 25.86 -8.45 15.36
N VAL A 5 26.07 -9.00 14.18
CA VAL A 5 24.98 -9.29 13.25
C VAL A 5 24.15 -10.34 13.95
N GLN A 6 23.04 -9.91 14.55
CA GLN A 6 22.11 -10.79 15.20
C GLN A 6 21.64 -11.80 14.14
N GLN A 7 22.08 -13.03 14.28
CA GLN A 7 21.69 -14.13 13.38
C GLN A 7 20.16 -14.23 13.41
N ALA A 8 19.52 -14.25 12.25
CA ALA A 8 18.07 -14.39 12.18
C ALA A 8 17.63 -15.62 13.00
N PRO A 9 16.52 -15.55 13.74
CA PRO A 9 16.03 -16.67 14.53
C PRO A 9 15.89 -17.92 13.67
N ASP A 10 16.33 -19.06 14.18
CA ASP A 10 16.10 -20.34 13.50
C ASP A 10 14.65 -20.80 13.71
N PHE A 11 13.83 -20.60 12.68
CA PHE A 11 12.42 -20.99 12.68
C PHE A 11 12.19 -22.48 12.41
N THR A 12 13.25 -23.26 12.13
CA THR A 12 13.10 -24.65 11.70
C THR A 12 12.53 -25.54 12.80
N GLU A 13 12.86 -25.23 14.05
CA GLU A 13 12.43 -26.00 15.24
C GLU A 13 11.13 -25.47 15.88
N ASP A 14 10.56 -24.36 15.39
CA ASP A 14 9.33 -23.82 15.93
C ASP A 14 8.13 -24.70 15.57
N ARG A 15 7.56 -25.41 16.58
CA ARG A 15 6.43 -26.33 16.43
C ARG A 15 5.09 -25.61 16.09
N HIS A 16 5.00 -24.31 16.26
CA HIS A 16 3.79 -23.52 15.99
C HIS A 16 3.70 -23.06 14.54
N LEU A 17 4.79 -23.17 13.78
CA LEU A 17 4.81 -22.81 12.36
C LEU A 17 4.44 -24.01 11.49
N ASP A 18 3.56 -23.76 10.53
CA ASP A 18 3.26 -24.71 9.46
C ASP A 18 4.54 -25.09 8.68
N PRO A 19 4.72 -26.34 8.25
CA PRO A 19 5.89 -26.76 7.48
C PRO A 19 6.14 -25.94 6.21
N LEU A 20 5.08 -25.54 5.48
CA LEU A 20 5.21 -24.68 4.29
C LEU A 20 5.69 -23.27 4.64
N VAL A 21 5.25 -22.73 5.79
CA VAL A 21 5.74 -21.44 6.28
C VAL A 21 7.21 -21.52 6.65
N LYS A 22 7.65 -22.61 7.28
CA LYS A 22 9.08 -22.84 7.60
C LYS A 22 9.93 -22.88 6.34
N GLU A 23 9.49 -23.59 5.31
CA GLU A 23 10.18 -23.68 4.02
C GLU A 23 10.28 -22.30 3.35
N PHE A 24 9.17 -21.56 3.32
CA PHE A 24 9.14 -20.19 2.81
C PHE A 24 10.13 -19.29 3.57
N LEU A 25 10.12 -19.31 4.91
CA LEU A 25 11.02 -18.51 5.74
C LEU A 25 12.49 -18.87 5.50
N LYS A 26 12.82 -20.18 5.31
CA LYS A 26 14.16 -20.58 4.90
C LYS A 26 14.59 -19.93 3.59
N GLY A 27 13.70 -19.93 2.60
CA GLY A 27 13.96 -19.34 1.29
C GLY A 27 14.24 -17.85 1.38
N ILE A 28 13.37 -17.08 2.03
CA ILE A 28 13.53 -15.63 2.12
C ILE A 28 14.72 -15.19 2.99
N ASN A 29 15.09 -16.01 3.99
CA ASN A 29 16.21 -15.72 4.90
C ASN A 29 17.56 -16.26 4.39
N ALA A 30 17.59 -16.98 3.26
CA ALA A 30 18.85 -17.48 2.67
C ALA A 30 19.70 -16.37 2.04
N GLY A 31 19.10 -15.20 1.76
CA GLY A 31 19.76 -14.05 1.17
C GLY A 31 20.41 -13.12 2.21
N LYS A 32 20.94 -12.01 1.74
CA LYS A 32 21.37 -10.91 2.62
C LYS A 32 20.16 -10.29 3.31
N PRO A 33 20.25 -9.93 4.60
CA PRO A 33 19.18 -9.22 5.28
C PRO A 33 18.80 -7.93 4.52
N VAL A 34 17.50 -7.70 4.34
CA VAL A 34 16.98 -6.57 3.54
C VAL A 34 17.50 -5.23 4.05
N GLU A 35 17.64 -5.08 5.36
CA GLU A 35 18.18 -3.88 6.01
C GLU A 35 19.67 -3.61 5.71
N SER A 36 20.39 -4.61 5.17
CA SER A 36 21.80 -4.46 4.76
C SER A 36 21.94 -4.05 3.29
N LEU A 37 20.85 -4.01 2.53
CA LEU A 37 20.84 -3.69 1.12
C LEU A 37 20.70 -2.18 0.88
N SER A 38 21.07 -1.71 -0.32
CA SER A 38 20.63 -0.38 -0.76
C SER A 38 19.11 -0.36 -0.87
N LYS A 39 18.51 0.83 -0.81
CA LYS A 39 17.05 0.97 -0.92
C LYS A 39 16.50 0.40 -2.25
N GLU A 40 17.25 0.59 -3.33
CA GLU A 40 16.91 0.08 -4.66
C GLU A 40 16.92 -1.46 -4.67
N ALA A 41 17.97 -2.05 -4.11
CA ALA A 41 18.07 -3.51 -4.00
C ALA A 41 17.00 -4.09 -3.08
N ALA A 42 16.70 -3.44 -1.95
CA ALA A 42 15.66 -3.85 -1.03
C ALA A 42 14.26 -3.79 -1.69
N ARG A 43 13.97 -2.74 -2.46
CA ARG A 43 12.73 -2.61 -3.24
C ARG A 43 12.64 -3.69 -4.31
N GLN A 44 13.76 -3.99 -4.98
CA GLN A 44 13.80 -5.02 -6.00
C GLN A 44 13.49 -6.42 -5.43
N VAL A 45 14.03 -6.76 -4.27
CA VAL A 45 13.70 -8.04 -3.58
C VAL A 45 12.21 -8.22 -3.41
N LEU A 46 11.50 -7.18 -2.97
CA LEU A 46 10.04 -7.25 -2.79
C LEU A 46 9.31 -7.37 -4.15
N SER A 47 9.74 -6.62 -5.16
CA SER A 47 9.16 -6.68 -6.50
C SER A 47 9.38 -8.06 -7.15
N ASP A 48 10.57 -8.64 -7.00
CA ASP A 48 10.90 -9.96 -7.53
C ASP A 48 10.06 -11.05 -6.85
N ALA A 49 9.91 -10.99 -5.53
CA ALA A 49 9.09 -11.92 -4.77
C ALA A 49 7.61 -11.89 -5.25
N GLN A 50 7.07 -10.70 -5.53
CA GLN A 50 5.70 -10.58 -6.04
C GLN A 50 5.58 -11.03 -7.50
N SER A 51 6.55 -10.73 -8.35
CA SER A 51 6.53 -11.09 -9.78
C SER A 51 6.81 -12.58 -10.03
N SER A 52 7.43 -13.28 -9.08
CA SER A 52 7.72 -14.72 -9.18
C SER A 52 6.46 -15.59 -9.11
N VAL A 53 5.33 -15.04 -8.67
CA VAL A 53 4.07 -15.77 -8.50
C VAL A 53 3.06 -15.31 -9.53
N GLN A 54 2.52 -16.25 -10.30
CA GLN A 54 1.37 -15.96 -11.17
C GLN A 54 0.11 -15.82 -10.31
N VAL A 55 -0.54 -14.67 -10.41
CA VAL A 55 -1.78 -14.37 -9.68
C VAL A 55 -2.88 -13.99 -10.66
N ASP A 56 -4.10 -14.41 -10.34
CA ASP A 56 -5.28 -13.97 -11.08
C ASP A 56 -5.56 -12.50 -10.74
N LEU A 57 -5.47 -11.63 -11.72
CA LEU A 57 -5.79 -10.21 -11.62
C LEU A 57 -7.07 -9.85 -12.38
N SER A 58 -7.87 -10.84 -12.75
CA SER A 58 -9.16 -10.64 -13.42
C SER A 58 -10.21 -10.00 -12.48
N GLY A 59 -11.32 -9.56 -13.05
CA GLY A 59 -12.44 -9.00 -12.31
C GLY A 59 -12.30 -7.53 -11.93
N ILE A 60 -11.23 -6.88 -12.35
CA ILE A 60 -10.99 -5.44 -12.10
C ILE A 60 -10.65 -4.68 -13.38
N VAL A 61 -10.85 -3.37 -13.32
CA VAL A 61 -10.34 -2.40 -14.31
C VAL A 61 -9.53 -1.35 -13.54
N GLU A 62 -8.36 -1.02 -14.08
CA GLU A 62 -7.43 -0.08 -13.48
C GLU A 62 -7.31 1.19 -14.32
N SER A 63 -7.17 2.32 -13.67
CA SER A 63 -6.84 3.60 -14.30
C SER A 63 -5.90 4.41 -13.42
N GLU A 64 -5.08 5.25 -14.06
CA GLU A 64 -4.15 6.12 -13.34
C GLU A 64 -4.60 7.58 -13.45
N GLN A 65 -4.43 8.31 -12.37
CA GLN A 65 -4.74 9.72 -12.28
C GLN A 65 -3.69 10.41 -11.41
N THR A 66 -3.13 11.50 -11.88
CA THR A 66 -2.35 12.38 -11.00
C THR A 66 -3.22 13.56 -10.61
N ILE A 67 -3.29 13.80 -9.31
CA ILE A 67 -4.06 14.93 -8.76
C ILE A 67 -3.11 16.00 -8.23
N THR A 68 -3.60 17.23 -8.19
CA THR A 68 -2.90 18.34 -7.54
C THR A 68 -3.80 18.92 -6.46
N GLU A 69 -3.30 19.02 -5.26
CA GLU A 69 -4.01 19.55 -4.09
C GLU A 69 -3.02 20.26 -3.17
N ASN A 70 -3.28 21.51 -2.84
CA ASN A 70 -2.42 22.35 -1.99
C ASN A 70 -0.95 22.37 -2.44
N GLY A 71 -0.70 22.40 -3.74
CA GLY A 71 0.64 22.40 -4.33
C GLY A 71 1.34 21.02 -4.34
N LEU A 72 0.70 19.99 -3.81
CA LEU A 72 1.22 18.61 -3.86
C LEU A 72 0.66 17.90 -5.10
N SER A 73 1.54 17.19 -5.81
CA SER A 73 1.18 16.35 -6.96
C SER A 73 1.24 14.89 -6.52
N VAL A 74 0.09 14.21 -6.52
CA VAL A 74 -0.02 12.84 -5.98
C VAL A 74 -0.60 11.91 -7.03
N PRO A 75 0.18 10.90 -7.48
CA PRO A 75 -0.35 9.87 -8.37
C PRO A 75 -1.29 8.92 -7.62
N LEU A 76 -2.38 8.56 -8.28
CA LEU A 76 -3.38 7.60 -7.79
C LEU A 76 -3.54 6.47 -8.80
N THR A 77 -3.78 5.26 -8.31
CA THR A 77 -4.31 4.16 -9.13
C THR A 77 -5.72 3.86 -8.65
N VAL A 78 -6.69 3.99 -9.54
CA VAL A 78 -8.09 3.66 -9.26
C VAL A 78 -8.35 2.25 -9.76
N VAL A 79 -8.77 1.38 -8.88
CA VAL A 79 -9.08 -0.03 -9.16
C VAL A 79 -10.57 -0.24 -8.95
N ARG A 80 -11.29 -0.61 -10.01
CA ARG A 80 -12.74 -0.78 -9.96
C ARG A 80 -13.13 -2.22 -10.26
N PRO A 81 -14.20 -2.74 -9.67
CA PRO A 81 -14.78 -4.00 -10.12
C PRO A 81 -15.14 -3.91 -11.61
N GLN A 82 -14.86 -4.96 -12.37
CA GLN A 82 -15.25 -5.04 -13.78
C GLN A 82 -16.79 -4.93 -13.89
N GLY A 83 -17.26 -4.11 -14.84
CA GLY A 83 -18.69 -3.86 -15.01
C GLY A 83 -19.31 -2.90 -14.00
N SER A 84 -18.54 -2.36 -13.05
CA SER A 84 -19.03 -1.36 -12.11
C SER A 84 -19.44 -0.08 -12.83
N ALA A 85 -20.64 0.43 -12.52
CA ALA A 85 -21.19 1.66 -13.10
C ALA A 85 -21.36 2.75 -12.04
N GLY A 86 -21.45 4.00 -12.50
CA GLY A 86 -21.67 5.16 -11.63
C GLY A 86 -20.50 5.45 -10.71
N SER A 87 -20.80 6.07 -9.56
CA SER A 87 -19.81 6.44 -8.54
C SER A 87 -20.20 5.79 -7.20
N PRO A 88 -19.87 4.50 -6.99
CA PRO A 88 -20.12 3.82 -5.74
C PRO A 88 -19.19 4.32 -4.62
N PRO A 89 -19.51 4.00 -3.34
CA PRO A 89 -18.58 4.17 -2.23
C PRO A 89 -17.23 3.52 -2.54
N CYS A 90 -16.16 4.01 -1.93
CA CYS A 90 -14.82 3.48 -2.17
C CYS A 90 -14.03 3.30 -0.87
N PHE A 91 -12.90 2.63 -0.98
CA PHE A 91 -11.87 2.70 0.04
C PHE A 91 -10.59 3.29 -0.55
N VAL A 92 -9.95 4.13 0.24
CA VAL A 92 -8.64 4.69 -0.06
C VAL A 92 -7.60 3.76 0.54
N PHE A 93 -6.73 3.19 -0.29
CA PHE A 93 -5.74 2.22 0.15
C PHE A 93 -4.35 2.85 0.25
N ILE A 94 -3.73 2.69 1.41
CA ILE A 94 -2.40 3.19 1.75
C ILE A 94 -1.51 1.97 1.99
N HIS A 95 -0.46 1.80 1.17
CA HIS A 95 0.37 0.60 1.23
C HIS A 95 1.35 0.61 2.40
N GLY A 96 1.75 -0.60 2.82
CA GLY A 96 2.80 -0.86 3.78
C GLY A 96 4.18 -0.91 3.15
N GLY A 97 5.18 -1.36 3.92
CA GLY A 97 6.57 -1.51 3.48
C GLY A 97 7.56 -0.65 4.26
N GLY A 98 7.28 -0.38 5.55
CA GLY A 98 8.20 0.33 6.45
C GLY A 98 8.52 1.76 6.01
N TRP A 99 7.63 2.43 5.28
CA TRP A 99 7.80 3.75 4.65
C TRP A 99 8.85 3.81 3.53
N ILE A 100 9.59 2.73 3.26
CA ILE A 100 10.71 2.68 2.32
C ILE A 100 10.40 1.78 1.13
N LEU A 101 9.75 0.65 1.39
CA LEU A 101 9.43 -0.40 0.43
C LEU A 101 7.97 -0.32 0.04
N GLY A 102 7.62 -1.06 -1.00
CA GLY A 102 6.25 -1.20 -1.47
C GLY A 102 5.86 -0.13 -2.49
N ASP A 103 4.99 -0.55 -3.37
CA ASP A 103 4.38 0.25 -4.44
C ASP A 103 3.07 -0.40 -4.88
N TYR A 104 2.46 0.11 -5.94
CA TYR A 104 1.24 -0.50 -6.47
C TYR A 104 1.46 -1.92 -7.02
N PRO A 105 2.49 -2.21 -7.84
CA PRO A 105 2.78 -3.57 -8.28
C PRO A 105 2.88 -4.60 -7.15
N THR A 106 3.52 -4.27 -6.04
CA THR A 106 3.72 -5.18 -4.91
C THR A 106 2.45 -5.39 -4.07
N HIS A 107 1.45 -4.52 -4.19
CA HIS A 107 0.17 -4.60 -3.47
C HIS A 107 -1.02 -4.88 -4.40
N ARG A 108 -0.80 -4.98 -5.70
CA ARG A 108 -1.84 -5.09 -6.72
C ARG A 108 -2.79 -6.26 -6.47
N ARG A 109 -2.24 -7.43 -6.11
CA ARG A 109 -3.04 -8.61 -5.76
C ARG A 109 -3.95 -8.34 -4.56
N LEU A 110 -3.39 -7.81 -3.48
CA LEU A 110 -4.17 -7.50 -2.27
C LEU A 110 -5.31 -6.53 -2.57
N VAL A 111 -5.02 -5.45 -3.29
CA VAL A 111 -6.02 -4.45 -3.66
C VAL A 111 -7.08 -5.07 -4.57
N ARG A 112 -6.68 -5.87 -5.57
CA ARG A 112 -7.61 -6.60 -6.44
C ARG A 112 -8.54 -7.50 -5.63
N ASP A 113 -7.99 -8.31 -4.72
CA ASP A 113 -8.77 -9.24 -3.92
C ASP A 113 -9.77 -8.51 -3.02
N LEU A 114 -9.37 -7.38 -2.43
CA LEU A 114 -10.27 -6.53 -1.65
C LEU A 114 -11.38 -5.92 -2.52
N VAL A 115 -11.05 -5.43 -3.71
CA VAL A 115 -12.03 -4.86 -4.65
C VAL A 115 -13.05 -5.92 -5.09
N VAL A 116 -12.58 -7.11 -5.47
CA VAL A 116 -13.48 -8.20 -5.91
C VAL A 116 -14.34 -8.70 -4.77
N ALA A 117 -13.77 -8.89 -3.58
CA ALA A 117 -14.50 -9.40 -2.42
C ALA A 117 -15.51 -8.40 -1.87
N SER A 118 -15.18 -7.11 -1.86
CA SER A 118 -16.06 -6.07 -1.34
C SER A 118 -17.09 -5.55 -2.35
N GLY A 119 -16.78 -5.65 -3.65
CA GLY A 119 -17.55 -5.00 -4.71
C GLY A 119 -17.37 -3.49 -4.79
N PHE A 120 -16.49 -2.90 -3.98
CA PHE A 120 -16.22 -1.47 -3.97
C PHE A 120 -14.87 -1.12 -4.62
N PRO A 121 -14.79 0.03 -5.34
CA PRO A 121 -13.52 0.54 -5.87
C PRO A 121 -12.52 0.84 -4.77
N ALA A 122 -11.23 0.64 -5.10
CA ALA A 122 -10.11 1.16 -4.34
C ALA A 122 -9.50 2.38 -5.03
N VAL A 123 -9.07 3.37 -4.25
CA VAL A 123 -8.18 4.42 -4.69
C VAL A 123 -6.85 4.23 -3.98
N PHE A 124 -5.87 3.69 -4.69
CA PHE A 124 -4.52 3.45 -4.17
C PHE A 124 -3.70 4.73 -4.28
N ILE A 125 -3.18 5.22 -3.15
CA ILE A 125 -2.34 6.42 -3.11
C ILE A 125 -0.88 6.02 -3.29
N ARG A 126 -0.23 6.57 -4.32
CA ARG A 126 1.22 6.41 -4.54
C ARG A 126 1.97 7.56 -3.87
N TYR A 127 2.02 7.52 -2.53
CA TYR A 127 2.77 8.51 -1.77
C TYR A 127 4.27 8.34 -1.96
N THR A 128 5.03 9.41 -1.77
CA THR A 128 6.49 9.39 -1.87
C THR A 128 7.09 8.71 -0.64
N PRO A 129 7.80 7.56 -0.80
CA PRO A 129 8.42 6.86 0.32
C PRO A 129 9.69 7.54 0.82
N SER A 130 10.18 7.11 1.96
CA SER A 130 11.52 7.47 2.46
C SER A 130 12.60 6.70 1.67
N PRO A 131 13.81 7.25 1.53
CA PRO A 131 14.30 8.54 2.02
C PRO A 131 14.01 9.72 1.08
N GLU A 132 13.31 9.49 -0.05
CA GLU A 132 12.96 10.54 -1.02
C GLU A 132 12.06 11.60 -0.37
N ALA A 133 11.15 11.17 0.48
CA ALA A 133 10.36 12.05 1.34
C ALA A 133 10.69 11.79 2.81
N LYS A 134 10.69 12.86 3.60
CA LYS A 134 10.79 12.78 5.06
C LYS A 134 9.44 13.12 5.69
N TYR A 135 9.21 12.63 6.91
CA TYR A 135 8.06 13.07 7.68
C TYR A 135 8.00 14.62 7.73
N PRO A 136 6.83 15.23 7.52
CA PRO A 136 5.50 14.63 7.37
C PRO A 136 5.04 14.44 5.91
N GLN A 137 5.87 14.57 4.90
CA GLN A 137 5.49 14.71 3.49
C GLN A 137 4.55 13.58 3.02
N ALA A 138 4.85 12.30 3.32
CA ALA A 138 3.97 11.20 2.91
C ALA A 138 2.54 11.36 3.48
N LEU A 139 2.41 11.79 4.74
CA LEU A 139 1.10 12.06 5.36
C LEU A 139 0.42 13.28 4.74
N ASP A 140 1.17 14.30 4.32
CA ASP A 140 0.62 15.47 3.65
C ASP A 140 0.08 15.09 2.26
N GLU A 141 0.82 14.26 1.51
CA GLU A 141 0.37 13.72 0.21
C GLU A 141 -0.89 12.86 0.36
N ILE A 142 -0.90 11.95 1.34
CA ILE A 142 -2.06 11.09 1.61
C ILE A 142 -3.28 11.93 1.98
N TYR A 143 -3.13 12.90 2.87
CA TYR A 143 -4.24 13.75 3.28
C TYR A 143 -4.72 14.68 2.15
N ALA A 144 -3.80 15.19 1.33
CA ALA A 144 -4.14 15.95 0.13
C ALA A 144 -4.98 15.08 -0.84
N ALA A 145 -4.57 13.83 -1.07
CA ALA A 145 -5.33 12.90 -1.90
C ALA A 145 -6.74 12.63 -1.33
N VAL A 146 -6.85 12.37 -0.03
CA VAL A 146 -8.15 12.15 0.65
C VAL A 146 -9.07 13.37 0.48
N ARG A 147 -8.56 14.58 0.69
CA ARG A 147 -9.33 15.83 0.49
C ARG A 147 -9.77 16.01 -0.96
N TRP A 148 -8.88 15.71 -1.90
CA TRP A 148 -9.21 15.80 -3.32
C TRP A 148 -10.29 14.78 -3.71
N ILE A 149 -10.17 13.53 -3.26
CA ILE A 149 -11.15 12.46 -3.52
C ILE A 149 -12.52 12.86 -2.96
N ALA A 150 -12.57 13.40 -1.74
CA ALA A 150 -13.82 13.84 -1.12
C ALA A 150 -14.59 14.85 -1.99
N ARG A 151 -13.89 15.75 -2.66
CA ARG A 151 -14.50 16.80 -3.49
C ARG A 151 -14.66 16.45 -4.96
N ASN A 152 -13.84 15.55 -5.46
CA ASN A 152 -13.71 15.26 -6.89
C ASN A 152 -13.91 13.77 -7.24
N GLY A 153 -14.29 12.92 -6.29
CA GLY A 153 -14.38 11.47 -6.48
C GLY A 153 -15.17 11.04 -7.71
N ALA A 154 -16.24 11.77 -8.05
CA ALA A 154 -17.04 11.49 -9.25
C ALA A 154 -16.22 11.57 -10.54
N ARG A 155 -15.14 12.37 -10.61
CA ARG A 155 -14.24 12.47 -11.78
C ARG A 155 -13.42 11.21 -12.01
N ILE A 156 -13.24 10.40 -10.97
CA ILE A 156 -12.55 9.10 -11.02
C ILE A 156 -13.52 7.93 -10.79
N GLY A 157 -14.84 8.20 -10.85
CA GLY A 157 -15.89 7.20 -10.77
C GLY A 157 -16.08 6.60 -9.37
N VAL A 158 -15.87 7.39 -8.31
CA VAL A 158 -16.14 6.99 -6.92
C VAL A 158 -16.96 8.06 -6.19
N ASP A 159 -17.68 7.66 -5.16
CA ASP A 159 -18.36 8.59 -4.25
C ASP A 159 -17.40 9.02 -3.14
N GLY A 160 -16.82 10.20 -3.31
CA GLY A 160 -15.90 10.76 -2.33
C GLY A 160 -16.53 11.13 -0.99
N SER A 161 -17.87 11.19 -0.89
CA SER A 161 -18.56 11.43 0.38
C SER A 161 -18.72 10.16 1.23
N ARG A 162 -18.51 8.99 0.63
CA ARG A 162 -18.62 7.68 1.27
C ARG A 162 -17.34 6.88 1.03
N MET A 163 -16.28 7.23 1.76
CA MET A 163 -14.99 6.56 1.67
C MET A 163 -14.54 6.01 3.02
N ALA A 164 -13.86 4.89 2.98
CA ALA A 164 -13.11 4.34 4.11
C ALA A 164 -11.61 4.47 3.85
N LEU A 165 -10.81 4.55 4.92
CA LEU A 165 -9.35 4.44 4.82
C LEU A 165 -8.94 3.02 5.17
N ALA A 166 -8.11 2.42 4.36
CA ALA A 166 -7.57 1.09 4.56
C ALA A 166 -6.05 1.10 4.31
N GLY A 167 -5.35 0.20 4.95
CA GLY A 167 -3.92 0.04 4.74
C GLY A 167 -3.36 -1.11 5.55
N ASN A 168 -2.24 -1.65 5.12
CA ASN A 168 -1.53 -2.70 5.81
C ASN A 168 -0.26 -2.16 6.49
N SER A 169 0.13 -2.71 7.64
CA SER A 169 1.36 -2.35 8.35
C SER A 169 1.45 -0.82 8.57
N VAL A 170 2.53 -0.17 8.14
CA VAL A 170 2.68 1.30 8.23
C VAL A 170 1.61 2.05 7.44
N GLY A 171 1.01 1.44 6.40
CA GLY A 171 -0.15 2.01 5.70
C GLY A 171 -1.38 2.10 6.60
N GLY A 172 -1.60 1.09 7.46
CA GLY A 172 -2.63 1.13 8.50
C GLY A 172 -2.36 2.23 9.54
N ASN A 173 -1.10 2.41 9.96
CA ASN A 173 -0.70 3.51 10.83
C ASN A 173 -1.01 4.87 10.18
N MET A 174 -0.64 5.05 8.91
CA MET A 174 -0.91 6.30 8.18
C MET A 174 -2.41 6.52 7.92
N ALA A 175 -3.20 5.46 7.74
CA ALA A 175 -4.65 5.55 7.64
C ALA A 175 -5.27 6.13 8.92
N ILE A 176 -4.85 5.61 10.09
CA ILE A 176 -5.30 6.12 11.40
C ILE A 176 -4.85 7.58 11.60
N ALA A 177 -3.58 7.89 11.31
CA ALA A 177 -3.05 9.23 11.43
C ALA A 177 -3.80 10.24 10.53
N THR A 178 -4.13 9.82 9.30
CA THR A 178 -4.91 10.62 8.36
C THR A 178 -6.33 10.85 8.86
N ALA A 179 -7.01 9.83 9.39
CA ALA A 179 -8.35 9.96 9.96
C ALA A 179 -8.37 10.90 11.18
N LEU A 180 -7.37 10.78 12.06
CA LEU A 180 -7.22 11.69 13.20
C LEU A 180 -6.97 13.15 12.76
N ARG A 181 -6.15 13.33 11.72
CA ARG A 181 -5.92 14.64 11.12
C ARG A 181 -7.20 15.22 10.53
N ALA A 182 -7.93 14.44 9.74
CA ALA A 182 -9.22 14.84 9.17
C ALA A 182 -10.19 15.30 10.28
N LYS A 183 -10.34 14.52 11.35
CA LYS A 183 -11.17 14.89 12.49
C LYS A 183 -10.73 16.20 13.14
N ARG A 184 -9.43 16.39 13.36
CA ARG A 184 -8.87 17.60 14.00
C ARG A 184 -9.06 18.86 13.14
N GLU A 185 -8.91 18.71 11.82
CA GLU A 185 -9.01 19.80 10.86
C GLU A 185 -10.44 20.02 10.33
N GLN A 186 -11.44 19.29 10.88
CA GLN A 186 -12.83 19.29 10.41
C GLN A 186 -12.94 19.02 8.90
N GLY A 187 -12.06 18.16 8.40
CA GLY A 187 -12.00 17.71 7.02
C GLY A 187 -12.87 16.50 6.74
N PRO A 188 -12.72 15.90 5.54
CA PRO A 188 -13.50 14.74 5.12
C PRO A 188 -13.15 13.51 5.95
#